data_09ebcc76ff3c808b3582e98334af2338
#
_entry.id   09ebcc76ff3c808b3582e98334af2338
#
_cell.length_a   1.000
_cell.length_b   1.000
_cell.length_c   1.000
_cell.angle_alpha   90.00
_cell.angle_beta   90.00
_cell.angle_gamma   90.00
#
_symmetry.space_group_name_H-M   'P 1'
#
loop_
_entity.id
_entity.type
_entity.pdbx_description
1 polymer ?
#
loop_
_entity_poly.entity_id
_entity_poly.type
_entity_poly.pdbx_seq_one_letter_code
_entity_poly.pdbx_strand_id
1 'polypeptide(L)'
;MKTNCLFLILISGLCSLTLSGQDSQQSAQPPQKLSATSKYDFIPGESVVFYDDFGQDNIGDFPGLWNTDGSGEIVTTNLFPGRWLKLGVSAEFVPATKKVFPDNFTVEFDLLPIPGPNNENTVIFGFYIYSALNPNDLGEGGAIPGVAGIRMKFGNYQHEYSTYSEGLYNLNGNTENNPLVINQKARLSFWVQKTRVRAYLNDVKIFDLAKALAPGLGYNALRFETGSEAQNLIANFRVAVGAPDMRNKLITEGKLVTYGIYFDSGSDKIKPESAGTMKEIATVLKENPTVKIKIIGHTDSDGDGAKNLDLSKRRSISVKNALSTEYGIEAVRIETDGKGATEPVAPNTTSEGKAKNRRVELIKL
;
A
#
# COMPACT_ATOMS: atom_id res chain seq x y z
N MET A 1 46.42 67.76 -52.96
CA MET A 1 47.50 67.26 -53.85
C MET A 1 47.12 65.79 -54.10
N LYS A 2 46.53 65.48 -55.31
CA LYS A 2 47.17 64.93 -56.48
C LYS A 2 47.99 63.71 -56.05
N THR A 3 47.76 62.48 -56.51
CA THR A 3 47.75 62.00 -57.91
C THR A 3 47.37 60.51 -57.90
N ASN A 4 46.42 60.03 -58.58
CA ASN A 4 46.35 59.31 -59.82
C ASN A 4 47.16 58.03 -59.97
N CYS A 5 46.46 57.07 -60.57
CA CYS A 5 46.74 56.09 -61.59
C CYS A 5 47.21 54.68 -61.14
N LEU A 6 46.88 53.54 -61.69
CA LEU A 6 46.32 53.19 -63.03
C LEU A 6 46.03 51.68 -63.02
N PHE A 7 44.95 51.26 -63.63
CA PHE A 7 44.66 50.02 -64.31
C PHE A 7 45.65 48.85 -64.30
N LEU A 8 45.18 47.65 -64.02
CA LEU A 8 45.30 46.53 -64.98
C LEU A 8 44.22 45.49 -64.78
N ILE A 9 43.49 45.24 -65.86
CA ILE A 9 42.54 44.19 -66.08
C ILE A 9 43.27 42.91 -66.47
N LEU A 10 42.94 41.79 -65.86
CA LEU A 10 43.15 40.49 -66.43
C LEU A 10 41.97 39.58 -66.13
N ILE A 11 41.30 39.24 -67.24
CA ILE A 11 40.23 38.27 -67.33
C ILE A 11 40.85 36.89 -67.43
N SER A 12 40.39 35.93 -66.65
CA SER A 12 40.32 34.51 -67.08
C SER A 12 39.51 33.64 -66.12
N GLY A 13 38.55 33.02 -66.69
CA GLY A 13 38.20 31.63 -66.44
C GLY A 13 37.11 31.35 -65.38
N LEU A 14 35.88 31.26 -65.85
CA LEU A 14 34.79 30.52 -65.15
C LEU A 14 35.23 29.09 -64.85
N CYS A 15 35.04 28.69 -63.58
CA CYS A 15 34.71 27.32 -63.25
C CYS A 15 33.75 27.32 -62.11
N SER A 16 32.47 27.25 -62.38
CA SER A 16 31.38 27.12 -61.39
C SER A 16 31.35 25.67 -60.91
N LEU A 17 31.87 25.44 -59.70
CA LEU A 17 31.60 24.24 -58.90
C LEU A 17 30.47 24.55 -57.98
N THR A 18 29.27 24.08 -58.31
CA THR A 18 28.13 24.02 -57.40
C THR A 18 28.38 22.91 -56.38
N LEU A 19 28.84 23.26 -55.18
CA LEU A 19 28.75 22.39 -54.00
C LEU A 19 27.30 22.45 -53.53
N SER A 20 26.54 21.41 -53.80
CA SER A 20 25.29 21.13 -53.10
C SER A 20 25.62 20.67 -51.67
N GLY A 21 25.61 21.62 -50.76
CA GLY A 21 25.60 21.32 -49.32
C GLY A 21 24.27 20.67 -48.99
N GLN A 22 24.24 19.36 -48.78
CA GLN A 22 23.16 18.72 -48.04
C GLN A 22 23.32 19.12 -46.55
N ASP A 23 22.56 20.13 -46.12
CA ASP A 23 22.28 20.34 -44.72
C ASP A 23 21.50 19.14 -44.21
N SER A 24 22.19 18.15 -43.67
CA SER A 24 21.59 17.14 -42.83
C SER A 24 21.13 17.84 -41.52
N GLN A 25 19.89 18.33 -41.52
CA GLN A 25 19.20 18.66 -40.27
C GLN A 25 19.09 17.37 -39.47
N GLN A 26 20.08 17.12 -38.65
CA GLN A 26 20.02 16.14 -37.58
C GLN A 26 19.00 16.68 -36.59
N SER A 27 17.75 16.22 -36.67
CA SER A 27 16.70 16.55 -35.70
C SER A 27 17.21 16.10 -34.32
N ALA A 28 17.61 17.07 -33.52
CA ALA A 28 17.98 16.83 -32.14
C ALA A 28 16.74 16.21 -31.45
N GLN A 29 16.82 14.92 -31.08
CA GLN A 29 15.83 14.32 -30.23
C GLN A 29 15.72 15.15 -28.96
N PRO A 30 14.49 15.48 -28.51
CA PRO A 30 14.33 16.19 -27.25
C PRO A 30 15.05 15.41 -26.15
N PRO A 31 15.72 16.07 -25.20
CA PRO A 31 16.45 15.40 -24.16
C PRO A 31 15.51 14.44 -23.42
N GLN A 32 15.88 13.16 -23.39
CA GLN A 32 15.12 12.16 -22.65
C GLN A 32 15.07 12.60 -21.18
N LYS A 33 13.86 12.83 -20.68
CA LYS A 33 13.65 13.16 -19.27
C LYS A 33 13.97 11.92 -18.45
N LEU A 34 14.95 12.03 -17.55
CA LEU A 34 15.24 10.96 -16.59
C LEU A 34 13.95 10.64 -15.81
N SER A 35 13.49 9.41 -15.89
CA SER A 35 12.40 8.90 -15.07
C SER A 35 12.93 7.79 -14.17
N ALA A 36 12.79 7.94 -12.86
CA ALA A 36 13.04 6.89 -11.91
C ALA A 36 11.69 6.25 -11.56
N THR A 37 11.58 4.94 -11.72
CA THR A 37 10.36 4.20 -11.39
C THR A 37 10.60 3.43 -10.09
N SER A 38 9.88 3.77 -9.04
CA SER A 38 9.80 2.95 -7.83
C SER A 38 8.78 1.83 -8.04
N LYS A 39 9.12 0.63 -7.60
CA LYS A 39 8.29 -0.54 -7.80
C LYS A 39 7.49 -0.82 -6.55
N TYR A 40 6.16 -0.88 -6.70
CA TYR A 40 5.29 -1.38 -5.64
C TYR A 40 5.50 -2.90 -5.49
N ASP A 41 6.02 -3.31 -4.34
CA ASP A 41 6.40 -4.69 -4.02
C ASP A 41 5.76 -5.19 -2.72
N PHE A 42 4.77 -4.49 -2.19
CA PHE A 42 4.07 -4.88 -0.97
C PHE A 42 3.26 -6.16 -1.18
N ILE A 43 3.42 -7.10 -0.28
CA ILE A 43 2.64 -8.34 -0.20
C ILE A 43 2.18 -8.49 1.24
N PRO A 44 0.87 -8.59 1.50
CA PRO A 44 0.36 -8.75 2.86
C PRO A 44 0.70 -10.11 3.45
N GLY A 45 0.77 -10.18 4.77
CA GLY A 45 0.98 -11.42 5.50
C GLY A 45 -0.08 -12.48 5.19
N GLU A 46 0.31 -13.75 5.34
CA GLU A 46 -0.53 -14.91 5.01
C GLU A 46 -1.74 -15.09 5.91
N SER A 47 -1.62 -14.73 7.19
CA SER A 47 -2.64 -14.98 8.20
C SER A 47 -3.11 -13.67 8.84
N VAL A 48 -4.38 -13.33 8.68
CA VAL A 48 -5.00 -12.20 9.36
C VAL A 48 -5.15 -12.54 10.83
N VAL A 49 -4.56 -11.72 11.71
CA VAL A 49 -4.59 -11.89 13.17
C VAL A 49 -5.39 -10.81 13.90
N PHE A 50 -5.64 -9.69 13.22
CA PHE A 50 -6.54 -8.63 13.65
C PHE A 50 -7.14 -7.94 12.43
N TYR A 51 -8.42 -7.71 12.46
CA TYR A 51 -9.11 -6.91 11.44
C TYR A 51 -10.30 -6.20 12.05
N ASP A 52 -10.41 -4.91 11.76
CA ASP A 52 -11.54 -4.09 12.17
C ASP A 52 -11.95 -3.15 11.03
N ASP A 53 -13.19 -3.28 10.57
CA ASP A 53 -13.87 -2.37 9.65
C ASP A 53 -14.94 -1.53 10.35
N PHE A 54 -14.96 -1.62 11.69
CA PHE A 54 -15.94 -0.96 12.57
C PHE A 54 -17.40 -1.33 12.27
N GLY A 55 -17.60 -2.38 11.48
CA GLY A 55 -18.94 -2.81 11.06
C GLY A 55 -19.84 -3.28 12.21
N GLN A 56 -19.26 -3.64 13.35
CA GLN A 56 -19.97 -4.14 14.53
C GLN A 56 -20.22 -3.07 15.61
N ASP A 57 -19.54 -1.93 15.53
CA ASP A 57 -19.68 -0.83 16.48
C ASP A 57 -20.83 0.11 16.07
N ASN A 58 -21.48 0.77 17.03
CA ASN A 58 -22.53 1.73 16.73
C ASN A 58 -21.94 3.06 16.24
N ILE A 59 -22.68 3.77 15.41
CA ILE A 59 -22.34 5.14 15.02
C ILE A 59 -22.48 6.05 16.25
N GLY A 60 -21.47 6.86 16.49
CA GLY A 60 -21.36 7.76 17.65
C GLY A 60 -20.65 7.15 18.86
N ASP A 61 -20.48 5.83 18.90
CA ASP A 61 -19.75 5.17 20.00
C ASP A 61 -18.24 5.05 19.66
N PHE A 62 -17.42 4.88 20.69
CA PHE A 62 -16.02 4.50 20.53
C PHE A 62 -15.90 2.98 20.34
N PRO A 63 -15.06 2.48 19.40
CA PRO A 63 -15.03 1.05 19.08
C PRO A 63 -14.46 0.19 20.21
N GLY A 64 -15.10 -0.95 20.46
CA GLY A 64 -14.78 -1.83 21.58
C GLY A 64 -13.43 -2.56 21.50
N LEU A 65 -12.80 -2.61 20.32
CA LEU A 65 -11.48 -3.23 20.13
C LEU A 65 -10.32 -2.23 20.17
N TRP A 66 -10.59 -0.99 20.60
CA TRP A 66 -9.60 0.09 20.65
C TRP A 66 -9.57 0.73 22.03
N ASN A 67 -8.48 1.43 22.32
CA ASN A 67 -8.32 2.26 23.49
C ASN A 67 -7.78 3.65 23.09
N THR A 68 -8.07 4.68 23.89
CA THR A 68 -7.62 6.06 23.64
C THR A 68 -7.48 6.81 24.95
N ASP A 69 -6.55 7.77 25.00
CA ASP A 69 -6.43 8.78 26.06
C ASP A 69 -7.21 10.06 25.75
N GLY A 70 -7.84 10.13 24.57
CA GLY A 70 -8.62 11.27 24.14
C GLY A 70 -10.06 10.89 23.79
N SER A 71 -10.54 11.36 22.65
CA SER A 71 -11.88 11.11 22.14
C SER A 71 -11.87 10.56 20.73
N GLY A 72 -12.86 9.77 20.38
CA GLY A 72 -13.10 9.26 19.03
C GLY A 72 -14.50 8.68 18.93
N GLU A 73 -14.99 8.55 17.74
CA GLU A 73 -16.33 8.03 17.46
C GLU A 73 -16.41 7.34 16.11
N ILE A 74 -17.30 6.38 15.99
CA ILE A 74 -17.60 5.76 14.70
C ILE A 74 -18.54 6.67 13.91
N VAL A 75 -18.14 6.97 12.67
CA VAL A 75 -18.90 7.82 11.77
C VAL A 75 -19.11 7.15 10.40
N THR A 76 -20.03 7.67 9.63
CA THR A 76 -20.14 7.41 8.18
C THR A 76 -19.81 8.68 7.41
N THR A 77 -19.40 8.53 6.17
CA THR A 77 -19.11 9.67 5.27
C THR A 77 -19.97 9.60 4.01
N ASN A 78 -20.20 10.75 3.40
CA ASN A 78 -20.88 10.85 2.11
C ASN A 78 -19.97 10.57 0.92
N LEU A 79 -18.64 10.55 1.13
CA LEU A 79 -17.65 10.35 0.06
C LEU A 79 -17.24 8.88 -0.09
N PHE A 80 -17.14 8.17 1.01
CA PHE A 80 -16.66 6.78 1.01
C PHE A 80 -17.58 5.92 1.89
N PRO A 81 -18.12 4.82 1.34
CA PRO A 81 -19.02 3.93 2.09
C PRO A 81 -18.27 3.21 3.23
N GLY A 82 -19.04 2.68 4.18
CA GLY A 82 -18.53 1.97 5.34
C GLY A 82 -18.51 2.83 6.59
N ARG A 83 -18.00 2.24 7.67
CA ARG A 83 -17.80 2.91 8.95
C ARG A 83 -16.34 3.30 9.12
N TRP A 84 -16.13 4.42 9.77
CA TRP A 84 -14.83 5.03 9.99
C TRP A 84 -14.68 5.40 11.45
N LEU A 85 -13.55 5.11 12.05
CA LEU A 85 -13.18 5.69 13.34
C LEU A 85 -12.64 7.10 13.09
N LYS A 86 -13.38 8.11 13.54
CA LYS A 86 -12.92 9.50 13.58
C LYS A 86 -12.03 9.67 14.80
N LEU A 87 -10.79 9.99 14.56
CA LEU A 87 -9.79 10.22 15.60
C LEU A 87 -9.94 11.64 16.15
N GLY A 88 -10.03 11.79 17.45
CA GLY A 88 -9.96 13.09 18.13
C GLY A 88 -8.59 13.73 17.94
N VAL A 89 -8.49 15.03 18.21
CA VAL A 89 -7.23 15.79 18.15
C VAL A 89 -6.41 15.59 19.43
N SER A 90 -5.08 15.71 19.31
CA SER A 90 -4.13 15.60 20.43
C SER A 90 -4.35 14.34 21.26
N ALA A 91 -4.51 13.20 20.60
CA ALA A 91 -4.87 11.94 21.23
C ALA A 91 -4.08 10.77 20.62
N GLU A 92 -4.01 9.70 21.42
CA GLU A 92 -3.42 8.43 21.04
C GLU A 92 -4.50 7.36 20.94
N PHE A 93 -4.34 6.44 19.99
CA PHE A 93 -5.28 5.34 19.74
C PHE A 93 -4.50 4.05 19.56
N VAL A 94 -4.88 3.03 20.31
CA VAL A 94 -4.22 1.73 20.32
C VAL A 94 -5.23 0.62 20.02
N PRO A 95 -5.05 -0.15 18.94
CA PRO A 95 -5.85 -1.33 18.69
C PRO A 95 -5.48 -2.45 19.66
N ALA A 96 -6.44 -3.20 20.17
CA ALA A 96 -6.25 -4.31 21.11
C ALA A 96 -5.62 -5.54 20.42
N THR A 97 -4.42 -5.39 19.87
CA THR A 97 -3.63 -6.47 19.28
C THR A 97 -2.97 -7.28 20.40
N LYS A 98 -3.45 -8.51 20.63
CA LYS A 98 -3.23 -9.26 21.89
C LYS A 98 -1.89 -10.02 21.99
N LYS A 99 -0.96 -9.91 21.02
CA LYS A 99 0.25 -10.77 20.98
C LYS A 99 1.46 -10.03 20.46
N VAL A 100 2.64 -10.50 20.85
CA VAL A 100 3.89 -10.15 20.21
C VAL A 100 3.83 -10.56 18.73
N PHE A 101 4.13 -9.64 17.84
CA PHE A 101 4.18 -9.91 16.42
C PHE A 101 5.43 -10.77 16.11
N PRO A 102 5.33 -11.73 15.20
CA PRO A 102 6.51 -12.45 14.71
C PRO A 102 7.41 -11.51 13.87
N ASP A 103 8.59 -11.97 13.52
CA ASP A 103 9.56 -11.22 12.71
C ASP A 103 9.01 -10.68 11.38
N ASN A 104 7.99 -11.34 10.84
CA ASN A 104 7.34 -10.94 9.59
C ASN A 104 5.85 -10.66 9.84
N PHE A 105 5.47 -9.42 9.69
CA PHE A 105 4.06 -9.02 9.76
C PHE A 105 3.80 -7.80 8.88
N THR A 106 2.54 -7.56 8.60
CA THR A 106 2.07 -6.40 7.85
C THR A 106 0.95 -5.70 8.61
N VAL A 107 0.90 -4.39 8.47
CA VAL A 107 -0.21 -3.56 8.97
C VAL A 107 -0.74 -2.75 7.80
N GLU A 108 -2.06 -2.65 7.68
CA GLU A 108 -2.71 -1.93 6.60
C GLU A 108 -3.96 -1.24 7.12
N PHE A 109 -4.24 -0.05 6.64
CA PHE A 109 -5.51 0.65 6.91
C PHE A 109 -5.80 1.71 5.86
N ASP A 110 -7.07 2.06 5.73
CA ASP A 110 -7.50 3.21 4.96
C ASP A 110 -7.46 4.45 5.85
N LEU A 111 -6.93 5.54 5.33
CA LEU A 111 -6.86 6.86 5.97
C LEU A 111 -7.63 7.88 5.14
N LEU A 112 -8.46 8.67 5.78
CA LEU A 112 -9.15 9.79 5.16
C LEU A 112 -8.86 11.05 5.99
N PRO A 113 -7.89 11.89 5.56
CA PRO A 113 -7.68 13.19 6.18
C PRO A 113 -8.86 14.11 5.92
N ILE A 114 -9.33 14.79 6.94
CA ILE A 114 -10.39 15.81 6.85
C ILE A 114 -9.88 17.14 7.42
N PRO A 115 -10.51 18.28 7.07
CA PRO A 115 -10.15 19.56 7.67
C PRO A 115 -10.16 19.51 9.19
N GLY A 116 -9.20 20.16 9.83
CA GLY A 116 -9.11 20.26 11.28
C GLY A 116 -10.27 21.06 11.90
N PRO A 117 -10.32 21.15 13.25
CA PRO A 117 -11.44 21.75 13.98
C PRO A 117 -11.74 23.20 13.59
N ASN A 118 -10.72 23.99 13.22
CA ASN A 118 -10.86 25.37 12.78
C ASN A 118 -10.76 25.50 11.24
N ASN A 119 -11.07 24.41 10.52
CA ASN A 119 -10.93 24.32 9.08
C ASN A 119 -9.48 24.44 8.57
N GLU A 120 -8.53 24.03 9.42
CA GLU A 120 -7.13 23.95 9.02
C GLU A 120 -6.93 22.88 7.94
N ASN A 121 -6.03 23.20 7.02
CA ASN A 121 -5.65 22.30 5.93
C ASN A 121 -4.35 21.53 6.23
N THR A 122 -3.90 21.51 7.47
CA THR A 122 -2.75 20.73 7.88
C THR A 122 -3.16 19.28 8.09
N VAL A 123 -2.44 18.36 7.47
CA VAL A 123 -2.57 16.92 7.70
C VAL A 123 -1.31 16.44 8.38
N ILE A 124 -1.45 15.91 9.58
CA ILE A 124 -0.39 15.22 10.30
C ILE A 124 -1.02 14.01 10.97
N PHE A 125 -0.47 12.84 10.69
CA PHE A 125 -0.92 11.58 11.24
C PHE A 125 0.29 10.74 11.63
N GLY A 126 0.40 10.37 12.89
CA GLY A 126 1.46 9.55 13.43
C GLY A 126 1.06 8.08 13.53
N PHE A 127 1.96 7.19 13.13
CA PHE A 127 1.82 5.76 13.31
C PHE A 127 3.10 5.16 13.90
N TYR A 128 2.94 4.34 14.93
CA TYR A 128 4.05 3.72 15.66
C TYR A 128 3.97 2.19 15.59
N ILE A 129 5.14 1.58 15.51
CA ILE A 129 5.37 0.17 15.75
C ILE A 129 6.41 0.09 16.85
N TYR A 130 6.08 -0.46 18.01
CA TYR A 130 6.99 -0.42 19.14
C TYR A 130 6.91 -1.66 20.05
N SER A 131 7.93 -1.81 20.88
CA SER A 131 8.02 -2.82 21.93
C SER A 131 7.59 -2.18 23.24
N ALA A 132 6.35 -2.44 23.65
CA ALA A 132 5.77 -1.95 24.90
C ALA A 132 6.07 -2.90 26.05
N LEU A 133 6.32 -2.35 27.25
CA LEU A 133 6.34 -3.12 28.49
C LEU A 133 4.90 -3.52 28.86
N ASN A 134 3.97 -2.62 28.71
CA ASN A 134 2.54 -2.85 28.85
C ASN A 134 1.77 -2.29 27.65
N PRO A 135 1.39 -3.11 26.66
CA PRO A 135 0.67 -2.64 25.46
C PRO A 135 -0.68 -1.96 25.71
N ASN A 136 -1.23 -2.12 26.92
CA ASN A 136 -2.52 -1.50 27.30
C ASN A 136 -2.34 -0.14 28.03
N ASP A 137 -1.10 0.25 28.32
CA ASP A 137 -0.81 1.52 28.97
C ASP A 137 -0.57 2.62 27.92
N LEU A 138 -1.57 3.47 27.70
CA LEU A 138 -1.50 4.59 26.78
C LEU A 138 -0.52 5.68 27.22
N GLY A 139 -0.27 5.80 28.52
CA GLY A 139 0.67 6.76 29.08
C GLY A 139 2.13 6.32 29.00
N GLU A 140 2.41 5.09 28.56
CA GLU A 140 3.76 4.55 28.52
C GLU A 140 4.65 5.30 27.53
N GLY A 141 5.62 6.04 28.07
CA GLY A 141 6.69 6.68 27.29
C GLY A 141 6.32 7.95 26.53
N GLY A 142 5.10 8.44 26.59
CA GLY A 142 4.69 9.69 25.91
C GLY A 142 5.03 9.68 24.40
N ALA A 143 5.82 10.66 23.94
CA ALA A 143 6.22 10.77 22.55
C ALA A 143 7.18 9.67 22.06
N ILE A 144 7.76 8.88 22.97
CA ILE A 144 8.69 7.77 22.70
C ILE A 144 8.20 6.56 23.50
N PRO A 145 7.15 5.86 23.03
CA PRO A 145 6.53 4.80 23.79
C PRO A 145 7.38 3.53 23.84
N GLY A 146 7.32 2.83 24.99
CA GLY A 146 8.00 1.55 25.18
C GLY A 146 9.53 1.66 25.21
N VAL A 147 10.18 0.54 24.99
CA VAL A 147 11.66 0.46 25.06
C VAL A 147 12.34 0.69 23.72
N ALA A 148 11.66 0.43 22.61
CA ALA A 148 12.17 0.65 21.25
C ALA A 148 11.04 0.70 20.23
N GLY A 149 11.25 1.41 19.13
CA GLY A 149 10.24 1.49 18.07
C GLY A 149 10.63 2.36 16.91
N ILE A 150 9.67 2.49 16.01
CA ILE A 150 9.68 3.46 14.93
C ILE A 150 8.41 4.31 15.00
N ARG A 151 8.58 5.61 14.90
CA ARG A 151 7.52 6.59 14.66
C ARG A 151 7.57 7.03 13.23
N MET A 152 6.46 6.99 12.55
CA MET A 152 6.29 7.50 11.18
C MET A 152 5.18 8.54 11.18
N LYS A 153 5.44 9.71 10.62
CA LYS A 153 4.44 10.77 10.42
C LYS A 153 4.14 10.91 8.94
N PHE A 154 2.87 11.01 8.61
CA PHE A 154 2.39 11.22 7.26
C PHE A 154 1.66 12.55 7.20
N GLY A 155 2.01 13.38 6.22
CA GLY A 155 1.47 14.71 6.09
C GLY A 155 1.19 15.12 4.65
N ASN A 156 0.60 16.29 4.49
CA ASN A 156 0.33 16.90 3.19
C ASN A 156 1.51 17.72 2.63
N TYR A 157 2.59 17.87 3.40
CA TYR A 157 3.84 18.51 2.94
C TYR A 157 4.98 17.50 2.85
N GLN A 158 5.14 16.70 3.90
CA GLN A 158 6.20 15.70 3.98
C GLN A 158 5.78 14.52 4.84
N HIS A 159 6.51 13.42 4.67
CA HIS A 159 6.47 12.26 5.55
C HIS A 159 7.78 12.17 6.29
N GLU A 160 7.73 11.80 7.56
CA GLU A 160 8.88 11.70 8.44
C GLU A 160 8.96 10.35 9.11
N TYR A 161 10.17 9.93 9.48
CA TYR A 161 10.35 8.81 10.38
C TYR A 161 11.44 9.12 11.41
N SER A 162 11.32 8.51 12.58
CA SER A 162 12.35 8.41 13.59
C SER A 162 12.31 7.07 14.27
N THR A 163 13.49 6.47 14.51
CA THR A 163 13.61 5.22 15.26
C THR A 163 14.23 5.50 16.62
N TYR A 164 13.94 4.67 17.58
CA TYR A 164 14.48 4.80 18.93
C TYR A 164 14.64 3.44 19.60
N SER A 165 15.64 3.34 20.49
CA SER A 165 15.83 2.20 21.40
C SER A 165 16.63 2.69 22.61
N GLU A 166 16.17 2.40 23.83
CA GLU A 166 16.83 2.72 25.12
C GLU A 166 17.82 3.91 25.07
N GLY A 167 17.29 5.12 24.83
CA GLY A 167 18.09 6.36 24.86
C GLY A 167 18.94 6.65 23.61
N LEU A 168 18.84 5.84 22.55
CA LEU A 168 19.55 6.06 21.29
C LEU A 168 18.55 6.40 20.19
N TYR A 169 18.64 7.63 19.67
CA TYR A 169 18.08 7.97 18.36
C TYR A 169 18.96 7.37 17.29
N ASN A 170 18.42 6.43 16.55
CA ASN A 170 19.25 5.69 15.62
C ASN A 170 19.15 6.21 14.19
N LEU A 171 17.92 6.46 13.71
CA LEU A 171 17.67 6.95 12.36
C LEU A 171 16.53 7.98 12.38
N ASN A 172 16.68 9.03 11.58
CA ASN A 172 15.58 9.92 11.23
C ASN A 172 15.72 10.35 9.78
N GLY A 173 14.63 10.78 9.18
CA GLY A 173 14.61 11.28 7.81
C GLY A 173 13.21 11.66 7.38
N ASN A 174 13.13 12.30 6.22
CA ASN A 174 11.89 12.73 5.62
C ASN A 174 11.87 12.54 4.09
N THR A 175 10.70 12.70 3.51
CA THR A 175 10.47 12.78 2.08
C THR A 175 9.19 13.56 1.78
N GLU A 176 9.17 14.28 0.68
CA GLU A 176 7.99 15.01 0.17
C GLU A 176 7.23 14.20 -0.88
N ASN A 177 7.63 12.96 -1.12
CA ASN A 177 7.05 12.11 -2.15
C ASN A 177 5.63 11.67 -1.78
N ASN A 178 4.66 11.86 -2.68
CA ASN A 178 3.29 11.40 -2.56
C ASN A 178 2.55 11.93 -1.30
N PRO A 179 2.37 13.25 -1.15
CA PRO A 179 1.76 13.84 0.04
C PRO A 179 0.28 13.41 0.20
N LEU A 180 -0.19 13.39 1.45
CA LEU A 180 -1.61 13.20 1.75
C LEU A 180 -2.45 14.37 1.24
N VAL A 181 -3.66 14.08 0.80
CA VAL A 181 -4.60 15.08 0.30
C VAL A 181 -5.89 15.04 1.12
N ILE A 182 -6.32 16.20 1.62
CA ILE A 182 -7.57 16.34 2.38
C ILE A 182 -8.76 15.88 1.53
N ASN A 183 -9.70 15.18 2.17
CA ASN A 183 -10.88 14.57 1.57
C ASN A 183 -10.56 13.51 0.49
N GLN A 184 -9.35 13.04 0.40
CA GLN A 184 -8.98 11.91 -0.43
C GLN A 184 -8.57 10.72 0.42
N LYS A 185 -9.18 9.59 0.12
CA LYS A 185 -8.84 8.34 0.79
C LYS A 185 -7.48 7.84 0.32
N ALA A 186 -6.65 7.47 1.27
CA ALA A 186 -5.34 6.87 1.04
C ALA A 186 -5.26 5.49 1.73
N ARG A 187 -4.50 4.57 1.17
CA ARG A 187 -4.16 3.28 1.78
C ARG A 187 -2.75 3.36 2.34
N LEU A 188 -2.59 3.17 3.64
CA LEU A 188 -1.29 3.00 4.28
C LEU A 188 -1.02 1.50 4.48
N SER A 189 0.19 1.09 4.13
CA SER A 189 0.62 -0.29 4.28
C SER A 189 2.05 -0.34 4.81
N PHE A 190 2.28 -1.17 5.80
CA PHE A 190 3.57 -1.34 6.47
C PHE A 190 3.98 -2.81 6.39
N TRP A 191 5.21 -3.06 5.99
CA TRP A 191 5.77 -4.39 5.93
C TRP A 191 7.01 -4.48 6.81
N VAL A 192 6.90 -5.24 7.88
CA VAL A 192 7.99 -5.52 8.81
C VAL A 192 8.59 -6.88 8.50
N GLN A 193 9.92 -6.89 8.35
CA GLN A 193 10.71 -8.09 8.12
C GLN A 193 11.94 -8.05 9.06
N LYS A 194 11.84 -8.67 10.22
CA LYS A 194 12.84 -8.56 11.28
C LYS A 194 13.08 -7.10 11.68
N THR A 195 14.24 -6.56 11.32
CA THR A 195 14.60 -5.16 11.61
C THR A 195 14.20 -4.18 10.52
N ARG A 196 13.78 -4.67 9.34
CA ARG A 196 13.42 -3.82 8.20
C ARG A 196 11.97 -3.41 8.28
N VAL A 197 11.71 -2.11 8.04
CA VAL A 197 10.36 -1.56 7.88
C VAL A 197 10.26 -0.90 6.52
N ARG A 198 9.23 -1.27 5.76
CA ARG A 198 8.81 -0.57 4.55
C ARG A 198 7.45 0.05 4.79
N ALA A 199 7.28 1.28 4.35
CA ALA A 199 6.00 1.99 4.40
C ALA A 199 5.58 2.40 3.00
N TYR A 200 4.29 2.24 2.73
CA TYR A 200 3.69 2.54 1.43
C TYR A 200 2.46 3.44 1.65
N LEU A 201 2.26 4.36 0.73
CA LEU A 201 1.06 5.18 0.62
C LEU A 201 0.45 4.94 -0.76
N ASN A 202 -0.72 4.34 -0.79
CA ASN A 202 -1.32 3.77 -2.00
C ASN A 202 -0.35 2.76 -2.66
N ASP A 203 0.02 2.96 -3.91
CA ASP A 203 0.97 2.15 -4.67
C ASP A 203 2.42 2.68 -4.68
N VAL A 204 2.72 3.68 -3.82
CA VAL A 204 4.03 4.31 -3.74
C VAL A 204 4.75 3.91 -2.45
N LYS A 205 5.98 3.40 -2.57
CA LYS A 205 6.85 3.15 -1.43
C LYS A 205 7.42 4.47 -0.92
N ILE A 206 7.09 4.82 0.32
CA ILE A 206 7.53 6.05 0.98
C ILE A 206 8.84 5.84 1.71
N PHE A 207 8.95 4.77 2.51
CA PHE A 207 10.15 4.42 3.26
C PHE A 207 10.56 2.97 3.02
N ASP A 208 11.87 2.73 3.06
CA ASP A 208 12.49 1.40 3.04
C ASP A 208 13.72 1.40 3.93
N LEU A 209 13.56 1.02 5.18
CA LEU A 209 14.53 1.16 6.25
C LEU A 209 15.02 -0.20 6.71
N ALA A 210 16.23 -0.59 6.31
CA ALA A 210 16.76 -1.92 6.58
C ALA A 210 17.00 -2.23 8.06
N LYS A 211 17.25 -1.19 8.87
CA LYS A 211 17.56 -1.29 10.31
C LYS A 211 16.69 -0.33 11.13
N ALA A 212 15.37 -0.36 10.89
CA ALA A 212 14.42 0.50 11.58
C ALA A 212 14.10 0.03 13.00
N LEU A 213 14.12 -1.28 13.23
CA LEU A 213 13.77 -1.88 14.52
C LEU A 213 15.02 -2.49 15.17
N ALA A 214 15.12 -2.36 16.50
CA ALA A 214 16.20 -2.98 17.26
C ALA A 214 16.06 -4.53 17.24
N PRO A 215 17.13 -5.28 17.01
CA PRO A 215 17.08 -6.73 16.97
C PRO A 215 16.90 -7.33 18.37
N GLY A 216 16.24 -8.50 18.43
CA GLY A 216 16.09 -9.25 19.68
C GLY A 216 14.98 -8.79 20.61
N LEU A 217 14.19 -7.77 20.20
CA LEU A 217 13.02 -7.31 20.93
C LEU A 217 11.73 -7.85 20.30
N GLY A 218 10.74 -8.10 21.14
CA GLY A 218 9.39 -8.43 20.70
C GLY A 218 8.59 -7.17 20.49
N TYR A 219 8.15 -6.89 19.26
CA TYR A 219 7.25 -5.80 18.93
C TYR A 219 5.82 -6.26 19.16
N ASN A 220 5.05 -5.54 19.94
CA ASN A 220 3.73 -5.98 20.45
C ASN A 220 2.67 -4.87 20.48
N ALA A 221 3.03 -3.65 20.10
CA ALA A 221 2.12 -2.51 20.14
C ALA A 221 2.15 -1.69 18.84
N LEU A 222 0.97 -1.21 18.49
CA LEU A 222 0.73 -0.27 17.40
C LEU A 222 0.00 0.94 17.98
N ARG A 223 0.38 2.14 17.58
CA ARG A 223 -0.23 3.35 18.09
C ARG A 223 -0.43 4.37 16.99
N PHE A 224 -1.56 5.01 17.00
CA PHE A 224 -1.87 6.18 16.21
C PHE A 224 -1.72 7.43 17.06
N GLU A 225 -1.21 8.50 16.51
CA GLU A 225 -1.05 9.79 17.16
C GLU A 225 -1.66 10.87 16.27
N THR A 226 -2.47 11.74 16.87
CA THR A 226 -3.06 12.89 16.20
C THR A 226 -2.54 14.19 16.77
N GLY A 227 -2.32 15.19 15.90
CA GLY A 227 -1.99 16.55 16.32
C GLY A 227 -3.21 17.37 16.74
N SER A 228 -2.99 18.60 17.17
CA SER A 228 -4.03 19.54 17.58
C SER A 228 -4.82 20.12 16.41
N GLU A 229 -4.26 20.14 15.21
CA GLU A 229 -4.78 20.86 14.05
C GLU A 229 -5.31 19.94 12.94
N ALA A 230 -5.10 18.62 13.08
CA ALA A 230 -5.47 17.66 12.05
C ALA A 230 -6.55 16.71 12.54
N GLN A 231 -7.54 16.45 11.72
CA GLN A 231 -8.49 15.38 11.93
C GLN A 231 -8.33 14.29 10.89
N ASN A 232 -8.47 13.05 11.33
CA ASN A 232 -8.28 11.90 10.46
C ASN A 232 -9.35 10.84 10.77
N LEU A 233 -9.79 10.17 9.72
CA LEU A 233 -10.64 8.99 9.84
C LEU A 233 -9.84 7.78 9.36
N ILE A 234 -9.96 6.66 10.09
CA ILE A 234 -9.38 5.39 9.69
C ILE A 234 -10.45 4.32 9.49
N ALA A 235 -10.21 3.39 8.59
CA ALA A 235 -11.05 2.24 8.35
C ALA A 235 -10.24 1.02 7.88
N ASN A 236 -10.86 -0.15 7.89
CA ASN A 236 -10.27 -1.38 7.35
C ASN A 236 -8.88 -1.67 7.92
N PHE A 237 -8.73 -1.48 9.24
CA PHE A 237 -7.47 -1.75 9.92
C PHE A 237 -7.20 -3.25 9.98
N ARG A 238 -6.03 -3.65 9.50
CA ARG A 238 -5.67 -5.05 9.35
C ARG A 238 -4.24 -5.30 9.80
N VAL A 239 -4.04 -6.33 10.61
CA VAL A 239 -2.74 -6.91 10.92
C VAL A 239 -2.71 -8.34 10.42
N ALA A 240 -1.69 -8.67 9.66
CA ALA A 240 -1.46 -10.04 9.18
C ALA A 240 -0.02 -10.46 9.42
N VAL A 241 0.19 -11.74 9.67
CA VAL A 241 1.49 -12.33 10.02
C VAL A 241 1.93 -13.36 8.99
N GLY A 242 3.22 -13.68 9.00
CA GLY A 242 3.85 -14.61 8.07
C GLY A 242 4.39 -13.89 6.83
N ALA A 243 5.39 -14.50 6.22
CA ALA A 243 5.91 -14.10 4.91
C ALA A 243 5.36 -15.08 3.87
N PRO A 244 4.59 -14.64 2.87
CA PRO A 244 4.03 -15.55 1.89
C PRO A 244 5.13 -16.20 1.06
N ASP A 245 5.29 -17.50 1.20
CA ASP A 245 6.03 -18.34 0.26
C ASP A 245 5.09 -18.86 -0.81
N MET A 246 4.71 -17.97 -1.72
CA MET A 246 3.73 -18.27 -2.76
C MET A 246 4.17 -19.41 -3.66
N ARG A 247 5.48 -19.56 -3.87
CA ARG A 247 6.03 -20.66 -4.67
C ARG A 247 5.81 -22.01 -3.99
N ASN A 248 6.22 -22.15 -2.74
CA ASN A 248 6.01 -23.40 -2.01
C ASN A 248 4.54 -23.75 -1.89
N LYS A 249 3.71 -22.78 -1.53
CA LYS A 249 2.25 -22.95 -1.43
C LYS A 249 1.63 -23.47 -2.73
N LEU A 250 1.91 -22.81 -3.85
CA LEU A 250 1.29 -23.16 -5.11
C LEU A 250 1.91 -24.38 -5.77
N ILE A 251 3.23 -24.51 -5.78
CA ILE A 251 3.92 -25.53 -6.54
C ILE A 251 4.05 -26.85 -5.77
N THR A 252 4.41 -26.76 -4.47
CA THR A 252 4.66 -27.94 -3.61
C THR A 252 3.38 -28.39 -2.91
N GLU A 253 2.66 -27.47 -2.24
CA GLU A 253 1.44 -27.80 -1.50
C GLU A 253 0.20 -27.85 -2.41
N GLY A 254 0.29 -27.31 -3.63
CA GLY A 254 -0.78 -27.34 -4.62
C GLY A 254 -1.87 -26.28 -4.42
N LYS A 255 -1.80 -25.47 -3.37
CA LYS A 255 -2.81 -24.46 -3.07
C LYS A 255 -2.18 -23.20 -2.46
N LEU A 256 -2.47 -22.06 -3.06
CA LEU A 256 -2.14 -20.74 -2.52
C LEU A 256 -3.42 -19.99 -2.14
N VAL A 257 -3.53 -19.51 -0.92
CA VAL A 257 -4.58 -18.58 -0.48
C VAL A 257 -3.95 -17.20 -0.35
N THR A 258 -4.58 -16.20 -0.95
CA THR A 258 -4.09 -14.82 -0.86
C THR A 258 -5.19 -13.84 -0.46
N TYR A 259 -4.80 -12.89 0.34
CA TYR A 259 -5.61 -11.74 0.76
C TYR A 259 -5.12 -10.43 0.13
N GLY A 260 -4.09 -10.50 -0.71
CA GLY A 260 -3.42 -9.35 -1.32
C GLY A 260 -3.96 -8.96 -2.69
N ILE A 261 -5.11 -9.49 -3.10
CA ILE A 261 -5.81 -9.03 -4.30
C ILE A 261 -7.04 -8.26 -3.84
N TYR A 262 -6.98 -6.93 -4.00
CA TYR A 262 -7.99 -6.00 -3.51
C TYR A 262 -8.93 -5.57 -4.63
N PHE A 263 -10.19 -5.37 -4.24
CA PHE A 263 -11.25 -4.87 -5.12
C PHE A 263 -12.00 -3.75 -4.39
N ASP A 264 -12.66 -2.88 -5.13
CA ASP A 264 -13.63 -1.97 -4.53
C ASP A 264 -14.89 -2.74 -4.10
N SER A 265 -15.64 -2.17 -3.15
CA SER A 265 -16.87 -2.78 -2.66
C SER A 265 -17.86 -3.01 -3.79
N GLY A 266 -18.40 -4.22 -3.90
CA GLY A 266 -19.33 -4.62 -4.96
C GLY A 266 -18.73 -4.67 -6.38
N SER A 267 -17.43 -4.42 -6.55
CA SER A 267 -16.74 -4.35 -7.83
C SER A 267 -15.80 -5.53 -8.05
N ASP A 268 -15.50 -5.80 -9.29
CA ASP A 268 -14.51 -6.75 -9.78
C ASP A 268 -13.26 -6.06 -10.37
N LYS A 269 -13.20 -4.73 -10.27
CA LYS A 269 -12.02 -3.97 -10.66
C LYS A 269 -10.89 -4.19 -9.64
N ILE A 270 -9.77 -4.71 -10.11
CA ILE A 270 -8.56 -4.90 -9.28
C ILE A 270 -7.96 -3.53 -8.95
N LYS A 271 -7.62 -3.35 -7.68
CA LYS A 271 -6.99 -2.12 -7.20
C LYS A 271 -5.47 -2.14 -7.44
N PRO A 272 -4.84 -0.98 -7.66
CA PRO A 272 -3.38 -0.87 -7.88
C PRO A 272 -2.55 -1.50 -6.77
N GLU A 273 -3.03 -1.47 -5.53
CA GLU A 273 -2.37 -2.06 -4.36
C GLU A 273 -2.25 -3.59 -4.43
N SER A 274 -2.91 -4.23 -5.40
CA SER A 274 -2.76 -5.67 -5.67
C SER A 274 -1.49 -6.01 -6.48
N ALA A 275 -0.82 -5.01 -7.05
CA ALA A 275 0.25 -5.20 -8.03
C ALA A 275 1.42 -6.05 -7.50
N GLY A 276 1.80 -5.90 -6.22
CA GLY A 276 2.84 -6.71 -5.60
C GLY A 276 2.50 -8.20 -5.58
N THR A 277 1.30 -8.53 -5.09
CA THR A 277 0.77 -9.90 -5.05
C THR A 277 0.61 -10.49 -6.46
N MET A 278 0.00 -9.75 -7.39
CA MET A 278 -0.20 -10.18 -8.78
C MET A 278 1.12 -10.50 -9.47
N LYS A 279 2.13 -9.66 -9.25
CA LYS A 279 3.46 -9.86 -9.82
C LYS A 279 4.14 -11.11 -9.27
N GLU A 280 4.07 -11.34 -7.95
CA GLU A 280 4.67 -12.52 -7.33
C GLU A 280 4.02 -13.81 -7.85
N ILE A 281 2.67 -13.85 -7.93
CA ILE A 281 1.94 -14.95 -8.55
C ILE A 281 2.42 -15.18 -10.00
N ALA A 282 2.52 -14.11 -10.78
CA ALA A 282 2.98 -14.20 -12.16
C ALA A 282 4.44 -14.70 -12.26
N THR A 283 5.31 -14.30 -11.34
CA THR A 283 6.70 -14.78 -11.27
C THR A 283 6.74 -16.28 -11.04
N VAL A 284 5.99 -16.79 -10.05
CA VAL A 284 5.87 -18.23 -9.79
C VAL A 284 5.39 -19.01 -11.02
N LEU A 285 4.37 -18.50 -11.73
CA LEU A 285 3.82 -19.15 -12.93
C LEU A 285 4.77 -19.10 -14.13
N LYS A 286 5.58 -18.03 -14.29
CA LYS A 286 6.61 -17.94 -15.33
C LYS A 286 7.77 -18.91 -15.10
N GLU A 287 8.19 -19.05 -13.85
CA GLU A 287 9.22 -20.01 -13.47
C GLU A 287 8.76 -21.47 -13.59
N ASN A 288 7.44 -21.70 -13.66
CA ASN A 288 6.83 -23.03 -13.78
C ASN A 288 5.87 -23.08 -14.97
N PRO A 289 6.37 -23.08 -16.23
CA PRO A 289 5.57 -22.86 -17.44
C PRO A 289 4.54 -23.98 -17.73
N THR A 290 4.73 -25.19 -17.20
CA THR A 290 3.81 -26.31 -17.39
C THR A 290 2.65 -26.33 -16.39
N VAL A 291 2.76 -25.56 -15.32
CA VAL A 291 1.73 -25.54 -14.27
C VAL A 291 0.47 -24.82 -14.78
N LYS A 292 -0.67 -25.49 -14.64
CA LYS A 292 -2.00 -24.94 -14.82
C LYS A 292 -2.63 -24.68 -13.46
N ILE A 293 -3.46 -23.66 -13.36
CA ILE A 293 -4.11 -23.27 -12.12
C ILE A 293 -5.60 -23.02 -12.30
N LYS A 294 -6.36 -23.17 -11.21
CA LYS A 294 -7.72 -22.69 -11.08
C LYS A 294 -7.77 -21.58 -10.06
N ILE A 295 -8.29 -20.40 -10.44
CA ILE A 295 -8.49 -19.25 -9.57
C ILE A 295 -9.93 -19.28 -9.05
N ILE A 296 -10.11 -19.22 -7.73
CA ILE A 296 -11.40 -19.24 -7.07
C ILE A 296 -11.57 -17.97 -6.23
N GLY A 297 -12.61 -17.19 -6.53
CA GLY A 297 -12.99 -16.03 -5.73
C GLY A 297 -13.97 -16.40 -4.61
N HIS A 298 -13.81 -15.77 -3.44
CA HIS A 298 -14.69 -15.90 -2.30
C HIS A 298 -15.12 -14.54 -1.77
N THR A 299 -16.30 -14.46 -1.15
CA THR A 299 -16.81 -13.30 -0.41
C THR A 299 -17.07 -13.69 1.04
N ASP A 300 -17.30 -12.70 1.88
CA ASP A 300 -18.03 -12.90 3.13
C ASP A 300 -19.54 -13.10 2.85
N SER A 301 -20.34 -13.24 3.92
CA SER A 301 -21.78 -13.46 3.85
C SER A 301 -22.62 -12.17 3.79
N ASP A 302 -22.01 -10.98 3.70
CA ASP A 302 -22.78 -9.75 3.66
C ASP A 302 -23.48 -9.60 2.31
N GLY A 303 -24.78 -9.26 2.38
CA GLY A 303 -25.60 -9.06 1.20
C GLY A 303 -26.24 -10.34 0.64
N ASP A 304 -26.65 -10.26 -0.61
CA ASP A 304 -27.37 -11.33 -1.31
C ASP A 304 -26.44 -12.44 -1.81
N GLY A 305 -26.76 -13.70 -1.51
CA GLY A 305 -25.93 -14.85 -1.84
C GLY A 305 -25.73 -15.06 -3.35
N ALA A 306 -26.73 -14.79 -4.18
CA ALA A 306 -26.62 -14.94 -5.63
C ALA A 306 -25.72 -13.84 -6.21
N LYS A 307 -25.82 -12.61 -5.70
CA LYS A 307 -24.93 -11.50 -6.07
C LYS A 307 -23.50 -11.78 -5.63
N ASN A 308 -23.29 -12.33 -4.44
CA ASN A 308 -21.98 -12.72 -3.95
C ASN A 308 -21.34 -13.82 -4.82
N LEU A 309 -22.12 -14.81 -5.24
CA LEU A 309 -21.65 -15.85 -6.15
C LEU A 309 -21.23 -15.26 -7.50
N ASP A 310 -22.06 -14.40 -8.10
CA ASP A 310 -21.72 -13.69 -9.34
C ASP A 310 -20.46 -12.82 -9.20
N LEU A 311 -20.40 -12.00 -8.15
CA LEU A 311 -19.27 -11.12 -7.87
C LEU A 311 -17.96 -11.91 -7.72
N SER A 312 -17.98 -13.04 -7.01
CA SER A 312 -16.80 -13.87 -6.82
C SER A 312 -16.30 -14.49 -8.14
N LYS A 313 -17.21 -14.89 -9.04
CA LYS A 313 -16.87 -15.35 -10.40
C LYS A 313 -16.25 -14.23 -11.23
N ARG A 314 -16.84 -13.05 -11.26
CA ARG A 314 -16.30 -11.90 -12.00
C ARG A 314 -14.91 -11.50 -11.49
N ARG A 315 -14.69 -11.52 -10.18
CA ARG A 315 -13.38 -11.23 -9.56
C ARG A 315 -12.31 -12.22 -10.00
N SER A 316 -12.61 -13.52 -10.02
CA SER A 316 -11.65 -14.54 -10.51
C SER A 316 -11.32 -14.37 -12.00
N ILE A 317 -12.29 -13.96 -12.81
CA ILE A 317 -12.08 -13.62 -14.22
C ILE A 317 -11.19 -12.39 -14.37
N SER A 318 -11.40 -11.36 -13.56
CA SER A 318 -10.54 -10.15 -13.57
C SER A 318 -9.09 -10.48 -13.21
N VAL A 319 -8.86 -11.36 -12.22
CA VAL A 319 -7.50 -11.84 -11.88
C VAL A 319 -6.88 -12.60 -13.04
N LYS A 320 -7.60 -13.52 -13.67
CA LYS A 320 -7.14 -14.23 -14.87
C LYS A 320 -6.75 -13.26 -15.98
N ASN A 321 -7.62 -12.30 -16.29
CA ASN A 321 -7.39 -11.33 -17.35
C ASN A 321 -6.14 -10.49 -17.06
N ALA A 322 -5.97 -9.98 -15.84
CA ALA A 322 -4.79 -9.22 -15.46
C ALA A 322 -3.50 -10.07 -15.55
N LEU A 323 -3.52 -11.32 -15.06
CA LEU A 323 -2.37 -12.22 -15.19
C LEU A 323 -2.01 -12.46 -16.66
N SER A 324 -3.00 -12.52 -17.55
CA SER A 324 -2.75 -12.77 -18.96
C SER A 324 -2.31 -11.52 -19.71
N THR A 325 -3.00 -10.39 -19.54
CA THR A 325 -2.77 -9.17 -20.34
C THR A 325 -1.59 -8.34 -19.85
N GLU A 326 -1.41 -8.25 -18.52
CA GLU A 326 -0.39 -7.38 -17.93
C GLU A 326 0.89 -8.16 -17.60
N TYR A 327 0.75 -9.44 -17.23
CA TYR A 327 1.91 -10.25 -16.82
C TYR A 327 2.29 -11.34 -17.82
N GLY A 328 1.52 -11.53 -18.92
CA GLY A 328 1.88 -12.42 -20.02
C GLY A 328 1.78 -13.92 -19.68
N ILE A 329 0.88 -14.31 -18.77
CA ILE A 329 0.58 -15.73 -18.51
C ILE A 329 -0.46 -16.20 -19.52
N GLU A 330 -0.20 -17.32 -20.18
CA GLU A 330 -1.13 -17.88 -21.18
C GLU A 330 -2.50 -18.17 -20.56
N ALA A 331 -3.56 -17.60 -21.14
CA ALA A 331 -4.92 -17.72 -20.62
C ALA A 331 -5.43 -19.17 -20.55
N VAL A 332 -4.92 -20.05 -21.42
CA VAL A 332 -5.25 -21.49 -21.44
C VAL A 332 -4.75 -22.24 -20.20
N ARG A 333 -3.78 -21.69 -19.49
CA ARG A 333 -3.26 -22.22 -18.24
C ARG A 333 -4.11 -21.87 -17.01
N ILE A 334 -5.12 -21.01 -17.18
CA ILE A 334 -5.86 -20.45 -16.05
C ILE A 334 -7.36 -20.76 -16.22
N GLU A 335 -7.90 -21.58 -15.32
CA GLU A 335 -9.33 -21.74 -15.10
C GLU A 335 -9.82 -20.78 -14.02
N THR A 336 -11.12 -20.48 -14.01
CA THR A 336 -11.73 -19.58 -13.01
C THR A 336 -13.01 -20.17 -12.45
N ASP A 337 -13.27 -19.88 -11.17
CA ASP A 337 -14.52 -20.22 -10.48
C ASP A 337 -14.84 -19.15 -9.42
N GLY A 338 -16.05 -19.17 -8.87
CA GLY A 338 -16.44 -18.35 -7.74
C GLY A 338 -17.35 -19.15 -6.82
N LYS A 339 -17.13 -18.98 -5.52
CA LYS A 339 -17.88 -19.66 -4.47
C LYS A 339 -18.76 -18.71 -3.64
N GLY A 340 -18.65 -17.40 -3.88
CA GLY A 340 -19.34 -16.43 -3.03
C GLY A 340 -19.04 -16.71 -1.56
N ALA A 341 -20.06 -16.78 -0.72
CA ALA A 341 -19.96 -17.05 0.72
C ALA A 341 -20.17 -18.53 1.09
N THR A 342 -20.24 -19.47 0.13
CA THR A 342 -20.63 -20.87 0.38
C THR A 342 -19.54 -21.72 1.03
N GLU A 343 -18.27 -21.29 0.95
CA GLU A 343 -17.12 -22.00 1.51
C GLU A 343 -16.34 -21.09 2.47
N PRO A 344 -16.92 -20.76 3.66
CA PRO A 344 -16.26 -19.92 4.63
C PRO A 344 -15.11 -20.67 5.31
N VAL A 345 -14.00 -19.96 5.57
CA VAL A 345 -12.84 -20.47 6.33
C VAL A 345 -12.81 -19.94 7.76
N ALA A 346 -13.69 -18.98 8.08
CA ALA A 346 -13.86 -18.41 9.41
C ALA A 346 -15.32 -17.97 9.62
N PRO A 347 -15.76 -17.76 10.87
CA PRO A 347 -17.11 -17.28 11.16
C PRO A 347 -17.40 -15.92 10.52
N ASN A 348 -18.55 -15.79 9.85
CA ASN A 348 -19.01 -14.51 9.29
C ASN A 348 -19.64 -13.55 10.33
N THR A 349 -19.57 -13.89 11.61
CA THR A 349 -20.12 -13.10 12.73
C THR A 349 -19.16 -12.05 13.25
N THR A 350 -17.90 -12.08 12.83
CA THR A 350 -16.87 -11.12 13.23
C THR A 350 -16.24 -10.44 12.02
N SER A 351 -15.78 -9.20 12.16
CA SER A 351 -15.05 -8.46 11.11
C SER A 351 -13.80 -9.23 10.67
N GLU A 352 -13.04 -9.81 11.59
CA GLU A 352 -11.87 -10.64 11.30
C GLU A 352 -12.24 -11.89 10.48
N GLY A 353 -13.31 -12.59 10.87
CA GLY A 353 -13.76 -13.78 10.15
C GLY A 353 -14.22 -13.46 8.74
N LYS A 354 -14.98 -12.38 8.56
CA LYS A 354 -15.36 -11.87 7.23
C LYS A 354 -14.13 -11.52 6.39
N ALA A 355 -13.12 -10.87 6.98
CA ALA A 355 -11.88 -10.55 6.28
C ALA A 355 -11.15 -11.81 5.79
N LYS A 356 -11.14 -12.88 6.57
CA LYS A 356 -10.60 -14.19 6.16
C LYS A 356 -11.42 -14.87 5.05
N ASN A 357 -12.72 -14.61 4.98
CA ASN A 357 -13.57 -15.14 3.94
C ASN A 357 -13.41 -14.38 2.61
N ARG A 358 -13.13 -13.09 2.63
CA ARG A 358 -12.80 -12.28 1.42
C ARG A 358 -11.39 -12.61 0.92
N ARG A 359 -11.27 -13.67 0.09
CA ARG A 359 -9.99 -14.19 -0.37
C ARG A 359 -10.04 -14.65 -1.83
N VAL A 360 -8.87 -14.84 -2.39
CA VAL A 360 -8.67 -15.53 -3.67
C VAL A 360 -7.82 -16.78 -3.42
N GLU A 361 -8.24 -17.90 -3.95
CA GLU A 361 -7.50 -19.15 -3.91
C GLU A 361 -6.98 -19.49 -5.31
N LEU A 362 -5.74 -19.95 -5.39
CA LEU A 362 -5.15 -20.53 -6.60
C LEU A 362 -4.86 -22.01 -6.32
N ILE A 363 -5.41 -22.87 -7.12
CA ILE A 363 -5.26 -24.33 -7.01
C ILE A 363 -4.51 -24.82 -8.23
N LYS A 364 -3.44 -25.58 -8.02
CA LYS A 364 -2.70 -26.26 -9.07
C LYS A 364 -3.54 -27.42 -9.62
N LEU A 365 -3.64 -27.52 -10.96
CA LEU A 365 -4.38 -28.53 -11.69
C LEU A 365 -3.47 -29.67 -12.16
#